data_7253d277331c475bf199523576c4df82
#
_entry.id   7253d277331c475bf199523576c4df82
#
_cell.length_a   1.000
_cell.length_b   1.000
_cell.length_c   1.000
_cell.angle_alpha   90.00
_cell.angle_beta   90.00
_cell.angle_gamma   90.00
#
_symmetry.space_group_name_H-M   'P 1'
#
loop_
_entity.id
_entity.type
_entity.pdbx_description
1 polymer ?
#
loop_
_entity_poly.entity_id
_entity_poly.type
_entity_poly.pdbx_seq_one_letter_code
_entity_poly.pdbx_strand_id
1 'polypeptide(L)'
;AGLGGYCAIKSEFRDYFVNFCRSLIYSTALPHPVLAHNISAIRFIRENPSMGKQLLSLADSFRTGLHDLGFSTLNSTTQIVPCLMESEEKALSLSAFLRNNGITAPAIRPPTVPRGTARLRFSISLGLTADKQLHILDQIRKWKSSL
;
A
#
# COMPACT_ATOMS: atom_id res chain seq x y z
N ALA A 1 -1.09 -11.50 -5.98
CA ALA A 1 -0.67 -11.45 -4.58
C ALA A 1 -0.81 -12.84 -3.96
N GLY A 2 0.15 -13.25 -3.13
CA GLY A 2 0.13 -14.54 -2.42
C GLY A 2 -0.04 -14.35 -0.92
N LEU A 3 -0.19 -15.45 -0.20
CA LEU A 3 -0.23 -15.49 1.25
C LEU A 3 1.15 -15.93 1.77
N GLY A 4 1.61 -15.33 2.86
CA GLY A 4 2.83 -15.67 3.56
C GLY A 4 3.86 -14.54 3.56
N GLY A 5 4.97 -14.79 4.21
CA GLY A 5 6.12 -13.91 4.26
C GLY A 5 7.41 -14.72 4.12
N TYR A 6 8.49 -14.05 3.79
CA TYR A 6 9.82 -14.66 3.79
C TYR A 6 10.84 -13.70 4.40
N CYS A 7 11.89 -14.25 4.94
CA CYS A 7 13.02 -13.50 5.46
C CYS A 7 14.28 -13.94 4.73
N ALA A 8 14.94 -13.00 4.06
CA ALA A 8 16.25 -13.22 3.44
C ALA A 8 17.34 -12.88 4.46
N ILE A 9 18.09 -13.88 4.88
CA ILE A 9 19.13 -13.75 5.91
C ILE A 9 20.42 -14.42 5.44
N LYS A 10 21.55 -14.08 6.06
CA LYS A 10 22.79 -14.82 5.87
C LYS A 10 22.64 -16.25 6.41
N SER A 11 23.27 -17.21 5.76
CA SER A 11 23.18 -18.64 6.11
C SER A 11 23.56 -18.93 7.56
N GLU A 12 24.50 -18.19 8.13
CA GLU A 12 24.95 -18.31 9.52
C GLU A 12 23.83 -18.10 10.57
N PHE A 13 22.77 -17.34 10.21
CA PHE A 13 21.63 -17.11 11.09
C PHE A 13 20.49 -18.12 10.92
N ARG A 14 20.59 -19.03 9.94
CA ARG A 14 19.50 -19.97 9.63
C ARG A 14 19.11 -20.82 10.83
N ASP A 15 20.09 -21.44 11.48
CA ASP A 15 19.85 -22.34 12.60
C ASP A 15 19.33 -21.59 13.83
N TYR A 16 19.78 -20.35 14.03
CA TYR A 16 19.21 -19.49 15.06
C TYR A 16 17.71 -19.22 14.82
N PHE A 17 17.31 -18.85 13.59
CA PHE A 17 15.90 -18.62 13.28
C PHE A 17 15.05 -19.89 13.41
N VAL A 18 15.56 -21.03 12.95
CA VAL A 18 14.85 -22.32 13.04
C VAL A 18 14.63 -22.75 14.49
N ASN A 19 15.55 -22.44 15.40
CA ASN A 19 15.47 -22.89 16.79
C ASN A 19 14.90 -21.86 17.76
N PHE A 20 14.93 -20.56 17.43
CA PHE A 20 14.54 -19.48 18.36
C PHE A 20 13.44 -18.56 17.84
N CYS A 21 13.13 -18.57 16.54
CA CYS A 21 12.05 -17.73 15.99
C CYS A 21 10.68 -18.35 16.31
N ARG A 22 10.06 -17.91 17.38
CA ARG A 22 8.77 -18.45 17.86
C ARG A 22 7.68 -18.39 16.79
N SER A 23 7.62 -17.32 15.99
CA SER A 23 6.66 -17.19 14.91
C SER A 23 6.84 -18.23 13.80
N LEU A 24 8.07 -18.71 13.59
CA LEU A 24 8.36 -19.79 12.65
C LEU A 24 8.05 -21.17 13.25
N ILE A 25 8.49 -21.40 14.48
CA ILE A 25 8.39 -22.71 15.17
C ILE A 25 6.92 -23.10 15.41
N TYR A 26 6.09 -22.13 15.83
CA TYR A 26 4.69 -22.37 16.21
C TYR A 26 3.70 -22.07 15.09
N SER A 27 4.16 -21.87 13.84
CA SER A 27 3.32 -21.71 12.67
C SER A 27 3.19 -23.02 11.89
N THR A 28 1.96 -23.30 11.43
CA THR A 28 1.75 -24.34 10.44
C THR A 28 2.30 -23.92 9.09
N ALA A 29 2.95 -24.83 8.37
CA ALA A 29 3.44 -24.58 7.02
C ALA A 29 2.29 -24.17 6.06
N LEU A 30 2.63 -23.33 5.10
CA LEU A 30 1.68 -22.93 4.07
C LEU A 30 1.27 -24.14 3.20
N PRO A 31 0.01 -24.20 2.75
CA PRO A 31 -0.44 -25.23 1.82
C PRO A 31 0.38 -25.24 0.52
N HIS A 32 0.65 -26.42 -0.03
CA HIS A 32 1.44 -26.56 -1.25
C HIS A 32 0.98 -25.69 -2.44
N PRO A 33 -0.33 -25.54 -2.73
CA PRO A 33 -0.77 -24.66 -3.81
C PRO A 33 -0.36 -23.20 -3.60
N VAL A 34 -0.35 -22.73 -2.35
CA VAL A 34 0.08 -21.36 -1.99
C VAL A 34 1.58 -21.19 -2.23
N LEU A 35 2.38 -22.20 -1.85
CA LEU A 35 3.82 -22.19 -2.11
C LEU A 35 4.14 -22.20 -3.61
N ALA A 36 3.45 -23.05 -4.39
CA ALA A 36 3.59 -23.09 -5.84
C ALA A 36 3.24 -21.76 -6.49
N HIS A 37 2.13 -21.13 -6.07
CA HIS A 37 1.75 -19.80 -6.52
C HIS A 37 2.81 -18.73 -6.17
N ASN A 38 3.33 -18.73 -4.94
CA ASN A 38 4.35 -17.78 -4.52
C ASN A 38 5.65 -17.94 -5.32
N ILE A 39 6.09 -19.16 -5.59
CA ILE A 39 7.26 -19.45 -6.43
C ILE A 39 7.05 -18.89 -7.84
N SER A 40 5.88 -19.15 -8.44
CA SER A 40 5.54 -18.65 -9.77
C SER A 40 5.49 -17.13 -9.82
N ALA A 41 4.93 -16.48 -8.80
CA ALA A 41 4.88 -15.03 -8.69
C ALA A 41 6.29 -14.41 -8.59
N ILE A 42 7.18 -15.01 -7.79
CA ILE A 42 8.57 -14.56 -7.67
C ILE A 42 9.32 -14.71 -9.00
N ARG A 43 9.15 -15.83 -9.70
CA ARG A 43 9.74 -16.05 -11.03
C ARG A 43 9.25 -15.00 -12.03
N PHE A 44 7.94 -14.78 -12.09
CA PHE A 44 7.33 -13.77 -12.94
C PHE A 44 7.90 -12.36 -12.69
N ILE A 45 8.05 -11.94 -11.44
CA ILE A 45 8.64 -10.64 -11.10
C ILE A 45 10.10 -10.56 -11.55
N ARG A 46 10.88 -11.62 -11.39
CA ARG A 46 12.29 -11.68 -11.85
C ARG A 46 12.42 -11.59 -13.36
N GLU A 47 11.50 -12.17 -14.10
CA GLU A 47 11.44 -12.14 -15.56
C GLU A 47 10.93 -10.77 -16.10
N ASN A 48 10.24 -9.99 -15.25
CA ASN A 48 9.63 -8.71 -15.63
C ASN A 48 10.11 -7.54 -14.73
N PRO A 49 11.42 -7.23 -14.70
CA PRO A 49 11.98 -6.25 -13.76
C PRO A 49 11.50 -4.81 -14.03
N SER A 50 11.02 -4.50 -15.24
CA SER A 50 10.47 -3.18 -15.58
C SER A 50 9.14 -2.88 -14.87
N MET A 51 8.37 -3.89 -14.49
CA MET A 51 7.07 -3.70 -13.84
C MET A 51 7.18 -2.96 -12.49
N GLY A 52 8.22 -3.25 -11.71
CA GLY A 52 8.48 -2.54 -10.46
C GLY A 52 8.77 -1.05 -10.67
N LYS A 53 9.56 -0.71 -11.69
CA LYS A 53 9.85 0.68 -12.06
C LYS A 53 8.59 1.41 -12.54
N GLN A 54 7.78 0.77 -13.37
CA GLN A 54 6.49 1.31 -13.84
C GLN A 54 5.54 1.58 -12.66
N LEU A 55 5.44 0.64 -11.72
CA LEU A 55 4.61 0.80 -10.53
C LEU A 55 5.05 1.98 -9.66
N LEU A 56 6.34 2.14 -9.44
CA LEU A 56 6.89 3.27 -8.68
C LEU A 56 6.66 4.60 -9.42
N SER A 57 6.83 4.65 -10.74
CA SER A 57 6.52 5.83 -11.54
C SER A 57 5.06 6.25 -11.45
N LEU A 58 4.12 5.29 -11.49
CA LEU A 58 2.70 5.57 -11.27
C LEU A 58 2.42 6.11 -9.86
N ALA A 59 3.08 5.56 -8.85
CA ALA A 59 2.96 6.03 -7.48
C ALA A 59 3.55 7.45 -7.30
N ASP A 60 4.67 7.77 -7.98
CA ASP A 60 5.27 9.11 -7.97
C ASP A 60 4.33 10.14 -8.61
N SER A 61 3.76 9.81 -9.76
CA SER A 61 2.77 10.67 -10.43
C SER A 61 1.57 10.96 -9.52
N PHE A 62 1.05 9.92 -8.83
CA PHE A 62 -0.07 10.09 -7.91
C PHE A 62 0.30 10.93 -6.67
N ARG A 63 1.52 10.76 -6.11
CA ARG A 63 2.04 11.61 -5.02
C ARG A 63 2.09 13.08 -5.43
N THR A 64 2.64 13.35 -6.61
CA THR A 64 2.68 14.72 -7.16
C THR A 64 1.28 15.32 -7.23
N GLY A 65 0.30 14.59 -7.78
CA GLY A 65 -1.08 15.08 -7.83
C GLY A 65 -1.71 15.35 -6.46
N LEU A 66 -1.38 14.56 -5.42
CA LEU A 66 -1.81 14.84 -4.05
C LEU A 66 -1.12 16.08 -3.47
N HIS A 67 0.17 16.27 -3.74
CA HIS A 67 0.91 17.47 -3.32
C HIS A 67 0.35 18.73 -3.98
N ASP A 68 -0.01 18.69 -5.26
CA ASP A 68 -0.64 19.79 -5.99
C ASP A 68 -2.01 20.17 -5.40
N LEU A 69 -2.68 19.20 -4.77
CA LEU A 69 -3.92 19.42 -4.01
C LEU A 69 -3.65 19.88 -2.56
N GLY A 70 -2.38 20.02 -2.15
CA GLY A 70 -1.97 20.47 -0.83
C GLY A 70 -1.97 19.40 0.25
N PHE A 71 -1.95 18.11 -0.12
CA PHE A 71 -1.87 17.01 0.84
C PHE A 71 -0.44 16.51 1.02
N SER A 72 -0.05 16.22 2.25
CA SER A 72 1.22 15.55 2.55
C SER A 72 1.09 14.04 2.31
N THR A 73 2.08 13.46 1.64
CA THR A 73 2.23 12.01 1.49
C THR A 73 3.31 11.44 2.40
N LEU A 74 3.73 12.21 3.40
CA LEU A 74 4.83 11.86 4.30
C LEU A 74 6.11 11.50 3.51
N ASN A 75 6.91 10.58 4.04
CA ASN A 75 8.14 10.11 3.40
C ASN A 75 7.90 8.84 2.55
N SER A 76 6.71 8.70 1.93
CA SER A 76 6.41 7.53 1.11
C SER A 76 7.24 7.52 -0.17
N THR A 77 7.93 6.41 -0.43
CA THR A 77 8.70 6.14 -1.66
C THR A 77 8.25 4.86 -2.37
N THR A 78 7.18 4.23 -1.88
CA THR A 78 6.67 2.96 -2.38
C THR A 78 5.32 3.13 -3.08
N GLN A 79 4.72 2.04 -3.54
CA GLN A 79 3.38 2.02 -4.11
C GLN A 79 2.27 2.24 -3.05
N ILE A 80 2.60 2.27 -1.78
CA ILE A 80 1.66 2.67 -0.72
C ILE A 80 1.79 4.16 -0.50
N VAL A 81 0.78 4.90 -0.92
CA VAL A 81 0.76 6.36 -0.86
C VAL A 81 -0.23 6.81 0.23
N PRO A 82 0.27 7.30 1.37
CA PRO A 82 -0.59 7.92 2.37
C PRO A 82 -1.02 9.32 1.92
N CYS A 83 -2.23 9.71 2.28
CA CYS A 83 -2.73 11.08 2.16
C CYS A 83 -3.06 11.55 3.57
N LEU A 84 -2.22 12.42 4.16
CA LEU A 84 -2.37 12.88 5.53
C LEU A 84 -3.59 13.80 5.65
N MET A 85 -4.46 13.50 6.63
CA MET A 85 -5.73 14.22 6.85
C MET A 85 -5.75 14.98 8.17
N GLU A 86 -4.71 14.84 8.99
CA GLU A 86 -4.57 15.45 10.33
C GLU A 86 -5.63 14.96 11.33
N SER A 87 -6.94 15.02 11.00
CA SER A 87 -8.00 14.57 11.89
C SER A 87 -8.68 13.28 11.40
N GLU A 88 -9.25 12.53 12.35
CA GLU A 88 -9.96 11.29 12.08
C GLU A 88 -11.26 11.53 11.29
N GLU A 89 -11.95 12.62 11.62
CA GLU A 89 -13.21 13.02 10.99
C GLU A 89 -13.00 13.30 9.49
N LYS A 90 -11.95 14.08 9.16
CA LYS A 90 -11.58 14.35 7.76
C LYS A 90 -11.22 13.08 7.01
N ALA A 91 -10.45 12.19 7.64
CA ALA A 91 -10.08 10.91 7.02
C ALA A 91 -11.29 10.02 6.74
N LEU A 92 -12.23 9.95 7.69
CA LEU A 92 -13.47 9.19 7.52
C LEU A 92 -14.38 9.80 6.46
N SER A 93 -14.54 11.13 6.48
CA SER A 93 -15.35 11.88 5.51
C SER A 93 -14.85 11.68 4.08
N LEU A 94 -13.55 11.87 3.82
CA LEU A 94 -12.98 11.64 2.49
C LEU A 94 -13.09 10.17 2.07
N SER A 95 -12.82 9.21 2.98
CA SER A 95 -12.95 7.79 2.69
C SER A 95 -14.38 7.41 2.30
N ALA A 96 -15.38 7.94 2.99
CA ALA A 96 -16.80 7.73 2.68
C ALA A 96 -17.19 8.37 1.34
N PHE A 97 -16.77 9.62 1.11
CA PHE A 97 -17.01 10.32 -0.15
C PHE A 97 -16.44 9.55 -1.36
N LEU A 98 -15.19 9.12 -1.27
CA LEU A 98 -14.54 8.34 -2.32
C LEU A 98 -15.26 6.99 -2.56
N ARG A 99 -15.67 6.31 -1.50
CA ARG A 99 -16.41 5.04 -1.61
C ARG A 99 -17.74 5.22 -2.35
N ASN A 100 -18.48 6.30 -2.07
CA ASN A 100 -19.72 6.63 -2.77
C ASN A 100 -19.51 6.93 -4.25
N ASN A 101 -18.27 7.28 -4.65
CA ASN A 101 -17.85 7.48 -6.04
C ASN A 101 -17.07 6.29 -6.62
N GLY A 102 -17.22 5.09 -6.04
CA GLY A 102 -16.61 3.85 -6.55
C GLY A 102 -15.11 3.71 -6.29
N ILE A 103 -14.52 4.53 -5.41
CA ILE A 103 -13.09 4.53 -5.10
C ILE A 103 -12.88 4.03 -3.67
N THR A 104 -12.11 2.94 -3.52
CA THR A 104 -11.79 2.39 -2.19
C THR A 104 -10.44 2.89 -1.70
N ALA A 105 -10.46 3.75 -0.69
CA ALA A 105 -9.28 4.21 0.02
C ALA A 105 -9.55 4.18 1.54
N PRO A 106 -9.00 3.20 2.29
CA PRO A 106 -9.29 3.06 3.71
C PRO A 106 -8.66 4.18 4.53
N ALA A 107 -9.43 4.71 5.49
CA ALA A 107 -8.93 5.61 6.50
C ALA A 107 -8.14 4.82 7.56
N ILE A 108 -6.89 5.19 7.77
CA ILE A 108 -6.00 4.67 8.82
C ILE A 108 -5.93 5.73 9.93
N ARG A 109 -6.27 5.32 11.14
CA ARG A 109 -6.44 6.22 12.29
C ARG A 109 -5.95 5.57 13.58
N PRO A 110 -5.83 6.28 14.67
CA PRO A 110 -5.52 5.70 15.98
C PRO A 110 -6.43 4.52 16.33
N PRO A 111 -5.92 3.48 17.00
CA PRO A 111 -4.56 3.34 17.53
C PRO A 111 -3.52 2.85 16.50
N THR A 112 -3.90 2.57 15.24
CA THR A 112 -2.98 2.05 14.21
C THR A 112 -1.88 3.05 13.84
N VAL A 113 -2.18 4.35 13.96
CA VAL A 113 -1.23 5.46 13.76
C VAL A 113 -1.33 6.41 14.95
N PRO A 114 -0.29 7.24 15.22
CA PRO A 114 -0.35 8.25 16.29
C PRO A 114 -1.52 9.24 16.09
N ARG A 115 -1.98 9.84 17.20
CA ARG A 115 -2.98 10.92 17.15
C ARG A 115 -2.47 12.09 16.29
N GLY A 116 -3.35 12.75 15.57
CA GLY A 116 -3.01 13.85 14.65
C GLY A 116 -2.37 13.41 13.33
N THR A 117 -2.27 12.10 13.08
CA THR A 117 -1.65 11.56 11.85
C THR A 117 -2.61 10.62 11.10
N ALA A 118 -3.91 10.79 11.27
CA ALA A 118 -4.93 10.09 10.50
C ALA A 118 -4.72 10.34 8.99
N ARG A 119 -4.90 9.33 8.17
CA ARG A 119 -4.60 9.37 6.75
C ARG A 119 -5.46 8.41 5.95
N LEU A 120 -5.66 8.69 4.68
CA LEU A 120 -6.08 7.66 3.74
C LEU A 120 -4.85 6.89 3.24
N ARG A 121 -5.03 5.61 2.93
CA ARG A 121 -4.01 4.77 2.32
C ARG A 121 -4.42 4.38 0.91
N PHE A 122 -3.72 4.91 -0.07
CA PHE A 122 -3.85 4.49 -1.45
C PHE A 122 -2.82 3.39 -1.73
N SER A 123 -3.29 2.28 -2.32
CA SER A 123 -2.43 1.18 -2.77
C SER A 123 -2.41 1.18 -4.29
N ILE A 124 -1.34 1.73 -4.85
CA ILE A 124 -1.18 1.89 -6.29
C ILE A 124 -0.86 0.53 -6.90
N SER A 125 -1.47 0.24 -8.05
CA SER A 125 -1.20 -0.97 -8.84
C SER A 125 -1.01 -0.60 -10.30
N LEU A 126 -0.47 -1.50 -11.10
CA LEU A 126 -0.30 -1.31 -12.55
C LEU A 126 -1.64 -1.14 -13.29
N GLY A 127 -2.75 -1.56 -12.69
CA GLY A 127 -4.09 -1.33 -13.23
C GLY A 127 -4.64 0.08 -12.99
N LEU A 128 -3.91 0.93 -12.25
CA LEU A 128 -4.28 2.32 -12.02
C LEU A 128 -3.71 3.20 -13.16
N THR A 129 -4.45 3.26 -14.26
CA THR A 129 -4.07 4.08 -15.44
C THR A 129 -4.05 5.57 -15.10
N ALA A 130 -3.42 6.39 -15.96
CA ALA A 130 -3.36 7.85 -15.79
C ALA A 130 -4.77 8.47 -15.67
N ASP A 131 -5.73 8.04 -16.49
CA ASP A 131 -7.11 8.54 -16.44
C ASP A 131 -7.79 8.22 -15.10
N LYS A 132 -7.57 7.01 -14.55
CA LYS A 132 -8.07 6.64 -13.24
C LYS A 132 -7.45 7.48 -12.13
N GLN A 133 -6.14 7.77 -12.24
CA GLN A 133 -5.47 8.66 -11.29
C GLN A 133 -6.08 10.07 -11.32
N LEU A 134 -6.24 10.63 -12.52
CA LEU A 134 -6.86 11.95 -12.70
C LEU A 134 -8.27 11.97 -12.13
N HIS A 135 -9.06 10.92 -12.38
CA HIS A 135 -10.40 10.80 -11.81
C HIS A 135 -10.38 10.80 -10.28
N ILE A 136 -9.50 10.04 -9.66
CA ILE A 136 -9.37 10.00 -8.19
C ILE A 136 -8.98 11.37 -7.65
N LEU A 137 -8.00 12.04 -8.25
CA LEU A 137 -7.55 13.37 -7.83
C LEU A 137 -8.66 14.43 -8.01
N ASP A 138 -9.46 14.32 -9.07
CA ASP A 138 -10.62 15.20 -9.27
C ASP A 138 -11.68 15.00 -8.17
N GLN A 139 -11.99 13.75 -7.81
CA GLN A 139 -12.90 13.48 -6.69
C GLN A 139 -12.37 14.03 -5.36
N ILE A 140 -11.07 13.91 -5.09
CA ILE A 140 -10.44 14.48 -3.90
C ILE A 140 -10.55 16.02 -3.91
N ARG A 141 -10.35 16.66 -5.08
CA ARG A 141 -10.52 18.11 -5.26
C ARG A 141 -11.96 18.54 -4.97
N LYS A 142 -12.96 17.84 -5.51
CA LYS A 142 -14.39 18.12 -5.28
C LYS A 142 -14.74 18.02 -3.79
N TRP A 143 -14.28 16.95 -3.11
CA TRP A 143 -14.48 16.82 -1.68
C TRP A 143 -13.85 17.99 -0.90
N LYS A 144 -12.62 18.38 -1.25
CA LYS A 144 -11.92 19.49 -0.60
C LYS A 144 -12.65 20.82 -0.77
N SER A 145 -13.29 21.03 -1.92
CA SER A 145 -14.08 22.26 -2.20
C SER A 145 -15.45 22.25 -1.52
N SER A 146 -15.89 21.15 -0.94
CA SER A 146 -17.16 21.02 -0.21
C SER A 146 -17.02 21.16 1.30
N LEU A 147 -15.81 21.37 1.82
CA LEU A 147 -15.52 21.63 3.22
C LEU A 147 -15.74 23.10 3.59
#